data_d29b2b23429d454f44abe794626e5373
#
_entry.id   d29b2b23429d454f44abe794626e5373
#
_cell.length_a   1.000
_cell.length_b   1.000
_cell.length_c   1.000
_cell.angle_alpha   90.00
_cell.angle_beta   90.00
_cell.angle_gamma   90.00
#
_symmetry.space_group_name_H-M   'P 1'
#
loop_
_entity.id
_entity.type
_entity.pdbx_description
1 polymer ?
#
loop_
_entity_poly.entity_id
_entity_poly.type
_entity_poly.pdbx_seq_one_letter_code
_entity_poly.pdbx_strand_id
1 'polypeptide(L)'
;MISAIDALNNWEEAFSTDDAAPLQKMFTDDFVMIDSDGRRQSLDDVAGWATTEDFHIGDFDIIHDDDHCCCGTHSATLDGQDIGTVCFFALKSQGRISLWKIQRTPPSEE
;
A
#
# COMPACT_ATOMS: atom_id res chain seq x y z
N MET A 1 -17.36 -3.57 -2.60
CA MET A 1 -16.14 -3.23 -3.40
C MET A 1 -15.29 -2.22 -2.63
N ILE A 2 -14.05 -2.55 -2.39
CA ILE A 2 -13.14 -1.66 -1.68
C ILE A 2 -12.76 -0.46 -2.55
N SER A 3 -12.79 0.75 -1.99
CA SER A 3 -12.32 1.95 -2.68
C SER A 3 -10.81 2.15 -2.47
N ALA A 4 -10.19 2.99 -3.31
CA ALA A 4 -8.78 3.33 -3.15
C ALA A 4 -8.51 3.99 -1.80
N ILE A 5 -9.37 4.90 -1.36
CA ILE A 5 -9.24 5.57 -0.06
C ILE A 5 -9.34 4.56 1.08
N ASP A 6 -10.30 3.63 1.03
CA ASP A 6 -10.41 2.60 2.05
C ASP A 6 -9.16 1.72 2.08
N ALA A 7 -8.62 1.38 0.91
CA ALA A 7 -7.40 0.58 0.82
C ALA A 7 -6.22 1.30 1.46
N LEU A 8 -6.02 2.59 1.16
CA LEU A 8 -4.93 3.37 1.75
C LEU A 8 -5.11 3.53 3.26
N ASN A 9 -6.33 3.76 3.72
CA ASN A 9 -6.62 3.85 5.15
C ASN A 9 -6.34 2.51 5.87
N ASN A 10 -6.63 1.39 5.24
CA ASN A 10 -6.32 0.07 5.79
C ASN A 10 -4.80 -0.15 5.90
N TRP A 11 -4.03 0.30 4.89
CA TRP A 11 -2.58 0.28 4.97
C TRP A 11 -2.08 1.07 6.18
N GLU A 12 -2.55 2.32 6.33
CA GLU A 12 -2.10 3.17 7.43
C GLU A 12 -2.56 2.62 8.78
N GLU A 13 -3.76 2.06 8.88
CA GLU A 13 -4.23 1.43 10.11
C GLU A 13 -3.31 0.27 10.52
N ALA A 14 -2.93 -0.58 9.58
CA ALA A 14 -2.03 -1.69 9.86
C ALA A 14 -0.66 -1.19 10.36
N PHE A 15 -0.13 -0.15 9.71
CA PHE A 15 1.14 0.45 10.14
C PHE A 15 1.05 1.06 11.55
N SER A 16 -0.03 1.79 11.82
CA SER A 16 -0.20 2.54 13.08
C SER A 16 -0.50 1.64 14.26
N THR A 17 -1.15 0.51 14.05
CA THR A 17 -1.57 -0.40 15.13
C THR A 17 -0.69 -1.64 15.25
N ASP A 18 0.27 -1.81 14.34
CA ASP A 18 1.11 -3.02 14.23
C ASP A 18 0.25 -4.30 14.16
N ASP A 19 -0.87 -4.21 13.44
CA ASP A 19 -1.84 -5.30 13.30
C ASP A 19 -2.10 -5.55 11.81
N ALA A 20 -1.89 -6.78 11.37
CA ALA A 20 -2.09 -7.17 9.96
C ALA A 20 -3.57 -7.39 9.59
N ALA A 21 -4.50 -7.38 10.54
CA ALA A 21 -5.91 -7.68 10.27
C ALA A 21 -6.53 -6.80 9.18
N PRO A 22 -6.29 -5.46 9.13
CA PRO A 22 -6.82 -4.66 8.03
C PRO A 22 -6.33 -5.09 6.65
N LEU A 23 -5.09 -5.55 6.55
CA LEU A 23 -4.52 -6.05 5.29
C LEU A 23 -5.11 -7.41 4.93
N GLN A 24 -5.24 -8.30 5.89
CA GLN A 24 -5.80 -9.64 5.67
C GLN A 24 -7.25 -9.58 5.19
N LYS A 25 -8.02 -8.59 5.65
CA LYS A 25 -9.39 -8.38 5.19
C LYS A 25 -9.46 -7.81 3.78
N MET A 26 -8.49 -6.98 3.42
CA MET A 26 -8.47 -6.22 2.18
C MET A 26 -7.95 -7.04 1.00
N PHE A 27 -6.99 -7.91 1.24
CA PHE A 27 -6.29 -8.65 0.19
C PHE A 27 -6.91 -10.01 -0.08
N THR A 28 -6.84 -10.44 -1.35
CA THR A 28 -7.20 -11.82 -1.72
C THR A 28 -6.15 -12.80 -1.20
N ASP A 29 -6.50 -14.08 -1.14
CA ASP A 29 -5.58 -15.12 -0.65
C ASP A 29 -4.34 -15.26 -1.55
N ASP A 30 -4.49 -14.97 -2.84
CA ASP A 30 -3.41 -15.02 -3.83
C ASP A 30 -2.75 -13.66 -4.08
N PHE A 31 -2.94 -12.72 -3.17
CA PHE A 31 -2.41 -11.36 -3.29
C PHE A 31 -0.91 -11.35 -3.52
N VAL A 32 -0.47 -10.44 -4.40
CA VAL A 32 0.95 -10.18 -4.67
C VAL A 32 1.21 -8.68 -4.60
N MET A 33 2.25 -8.29 -3.86
CA MET A 33 2.79 -6.94 -3.91
C MET A 33 4.05 -6.93 -4.75
N ILE A 34 4.18 -5.93 -5.62
CA ILE A 34 5.39 -5.71 -6.42
C ILE A 34 5.98 -4.38 -5.97
N ASP A 35 7.14 -4.41 -5.35
CA ASP A 35 7.78 -3.20 -4.83
C ASP A 35 8.60 -2.47 -5.91
N SER A 36 9.25 -1.36 -5.52
CA SER A 36 9.91 -0.47 -6.47
C SER A 36 11.05 -1.10 -7.25
N ASP A 37 11.67 -2.16 -6.73
CA ASP A 37 12.74 -2.88 -7.41
C ASP A 37 12.23 -4.09 -8.21
N GLY A 38 10.91 -4.26 -8.30
CA GLY A 38 10.30 -5.37 -9.02
C GLY A 38 10.16 -6.65 -8.23
N ARG A 39 10.52 -6.63 -6.94
CA ARG A 39 10.45 -7.82 -6.08
C ARG A 39 8.99 -8.13 -5.74
N ARG A 40 8.64 -9.40 -5.84
CA ARG A 40 7.30 -9.89 -5.51
C ARG A 40 7.25 -10.34 -4.06
N GLN A 41 6.17 -9.96 -3.37
CA GLN A 41 5.94 -10.30 -1.97
C GLN A 41 4.55 -10.89 -1.81
N SER A 42 4.43 -11.92 -0.97
CA SER A 42 3.15 -12.50 -0.58
C SER A 42 2.48 -11.66 0.50
N LEU A 43 1.23 -11.99 0.80
CA LEU A 43 0.52 -11.36 1.93
C LEU A 43 1.30 -11.57 3.25
N ASP A 44 1.85 -12.75 3.49
CA ASP A 44 2.62 -13.02 4.70
C ASP A 44 3.89 -12.15 4.77
N ASP A 45 4.59 -11.98 3.65
CA ASP A 45 5.76 -11.10 3.59
C ASP A 45 5.39 -9.66 3.94
N VAL A 46 4.31 -9.15 3.35
CA VAL A 46 3.82 -7.80 3.59
C VAL A 46 3.39 -7.62 5.04
N ALA A 47 2.62 -8.56 5.57
CA ALA A 47 2.17 -8.51 6.96
C ALA A 47 3.35 -8.47 7.94
N GLY A 48 4.45 -9.17 7.61
CA GLY A 48 5.64 -9.18 8.42
C GLY A 48 6.27 -7.80 8.59
N TRP A 49 6.59 -7.12 7.48
CA TRP A 49 7.23 -5.80 7.59
C TRP A 49 6.23 -4.69 7.97
N ALA A 50 4.97 -4.80 7.56
CA ALA A 50 3.96 -3.77 7.87
C ALA A 50 3.69 -3.65 9.37
N THR A 51 3.87 -4.73 10.13
CA THR A 51 3.59 -4.74 11.56
C THR A 51 4.84 -4.59 12.43
N THR A 52 6.03 -4.48 11.83
CA THR A 52 7.28 -4.40 12.59
C THR A 52 8.08 -3.12 12.32
N GLU A 53 7.79 -2.41 11.23
CA GLU A 53 8.48 -1.18 10.87
C GLU A 53 7.62 0.04 11.21
N ASP A 54 8.26 1.12 11.61
CA ASP A 54 7.59 2.41 11.86
C ASP A 54 7.38 3.14 10.53
N PHE A 55 6.43 2.66 9.76
CA PHE A 55 6.10 3.14 8.42
C PHE A 55 4.75 3.85 8.46
N HIS A 56 4.63 4.98 7.77
CA HIS A 56 3.38 5.74 7.66
C HIS A 56 3.21 6.29 6.27
N ILE A 57 1.95 6.43 5.86
CA ILE A 57 1.58 7.04 4.59
C ILE A 57 0.56 8.15 4.81
N GLY A 58 0.51 9.09 3.88
CA GLY A 58 -0.42 10.22 3.94
C GLY A 58 -0.51 10.92 2.60
N ASP A 59 -1.15 12.10 2.58
CA ASP A 59 -1.27 12.94 1.38
C ASP A 59 -1.79 12.14 0.19
N PHE A 60 -2.90 11.43 0.38
CA PHE A 60 -3.49 10.56 -0.64
C PHE A 60 -4.04 11.38 -1.80
N ASP A 61 -3.59 11.08 -3.02
CA ASP A 61 -4.09 11.69 -4.26
C ASP A 61 -4.52 10.56 -5.20
N ILE A 62 -5.85 10.37 -5.33
CA ILE A 62 -6.40 9.28 -6.15
C ILE A 62 -6.56 9.79 -7.58
N ILE A 63 -5.89 9.13 -8.52
CA ILE A 63 -5.93 9.46 -9.94
C ILE A 63 -7.08 8.73 -10.63
N HIS A 64 -7.27 7.46 -10.29
CA HIS A 64 -8.31 6.62 -10.87
C HIS A 64 -8.77 5.57 -9.85
N ASP A 65 -10.09 5.32 -9.81
CA ASP A 65 -10.66 4.29 -8.95
C ASP A 65 -11.96 3.76 -9.56
N ASP A 66 -11.96 2.50 -9.96
CA ASP A 66 -13.16 1.80 -10.44
C ASP A 66 -13.25 0.39 -9.82
N ASP A 67 -14.17 -0.44 -10.32
CA ASP A 67 -14.39 -1.78 -9.78
C ASP A 67 -13.26 -2.76 -10.09
N HIS A 68 -12.37 -2.42 -11.02
CA HIS A 68 -11.32 -3.32 -11.50
C HIS A 68 -9.94 -2.93 -11.03
N CYS A 69 -9.67 -1.62 -10.88
CA CYS A 69 -8.36 -1.13 -10.51
C CYS A 69 -8.43 0.26 -9.88
N CYS A 70 -7.34 0.64 -9.25
CA CYS A 70 -7.17 2.02 -8.79
C CYS A 70 -5.69 2.39 -8.85
N CYS A 71 -5.42 3.69 -8.93
CA CYS A 71 -4.05 4.21 -8.90
C CYS A 71 -4.04 5.61 -8.32
N GLY A 72 -2.87 6.03 -7.87
CA GLY A 72 -2.67 7.35 -7.31
C GLY A 72 -1.29 7.48 -6.70
N THR A 73 -1.15 8.50 -5.85
CA THR A 73 0.10 8.77 -5.15
C THR A 73 -0.16 9.00 -3.67
N HIS A 74 0.87 8.82 -2.86
CA HIS A 74 0.84 9.19 -1.46
C HIS A 74 2.25 9.48 -0.97
N SER A 75 2.36 10.21 0.16
CA SER A 75 3.63 10.38 0.85
C SER A 75 3.95 9.13 1.67
N ALA A 76 5.22 8.98 2.04
CA ALA A 76 5.65 7.89 2.89
C ALA A 76 6.77 8.34 3.82
N THR A 77 6.70 7.88 5.06
CA THR A 77 7.77 8.07 6.06
C THR A 77 8.17 6.72 6.63
N LEU A 78 9.45 6.60 7.00
CA LEU A 78 9.97 5.42 7.68
C LEU A 78 10.84 5.91 8.83
N ASP A 79 10.54 5.45 10.04
CA ASP A 79 11.22 5.87 11.27
C ASP A 79 11.21 7.40 11.45
N GLY A 80 10.09 8.03 11.05
CA GLY A 80 9.91 9.48 11.14
C GLY A 80 10.58 10.29 10.04
N GLN A 81 11.24 9.65 9.09
CA GLN A 81 11.93 10.33 7.98
C GLN A 81 11.14 10.22 6.70
N ASP A 82 11.07 11.32 5.96
CA ASP A 82 10.45 11.35 4.63
C ASP A 82 11.27 10.49 3.67
N ILE A 83 10.65 9.45 3.11
CA ILE A 83 11.29 8.58 2.11
C ILE A 83 10.77 8.83 0.69
N GLY A 84 9.94 9.84 0.52
CA GLY A 84 9.51 10.32 -0.79
C GLY A 84 8.04 10.12 -1.07
N THR A 85 7.72 10.10 -2.36
CA THR A 85 6.37 9.90 -2.87
C THR A 85 6.26 8.52 -3.50
N VAL A 86 5.18 7.83 -3.19
CA VAL A 86 4.88 6.51 -3.75
C VAL A 86 3.75 6.67 -4.75
N CYS A 87 3.97 6.16 -5.96
CA CYS A 87 2.93 5.95 -6.95
C CYS A 87 2.47 4.51 -6.85
N PHE A 88 1.17 4.27 -6.70
CA PHE A 88 0.64 2.92 -6.58
C PHE A 88 -0.35 2.61 -7.69
N PHE A 89 -0.40 1.33 -8.04
CA PHE A 89 -1.41 0.75 -8.94
C PHE A 89 -1.89 -0.54 -8.32
N ALA A 90 -3.21 -0.72 -8.23
CA ALA A 90 -3.78 -1.91 -7.63
C ALA A 90 -4.85 -2.53 -8.53
N LEU A 91 -4.88 -3.86 -8.57
CA LEU A 91 -5.95 -4.62 -9.22
C LEU A 91 -6.91 -5.12 -8.16
N LYS A 92 -8.19 -5.13 -8.51
CA LYS A 92 -9.27 -5.59 -7.64
C LYS A 92 -9.86 -6.90 -8.19
N SER A 93 -10.22 -7.80 -7.30
CA SER A 93 -10.87 -9.06 -7.63
C SER A 93 -11.83 -9.42 -6.49
N GLN A 94 -13.07 -9.73 -6.83
CA GLN A 94 -14.09 -10.16 -5.85
C GLN A 94 -14.28 -9.15 -4.70
N GLY A 95 -14.18 -7.85 -5.01
CA GLY A 95 -14.36 -6.79 -4.03
C GLY A 95 -13.14 -6.50 -3.16
N ARG A 96 -12.02 -7.18 -3.41
CA ARG A 96 -10.76 -7.04 -2.66
C ARG A 96 -9.62 -6.66 -3.57
N ILE A 97 -8.45 -6.46 -3.00
CA ILE A 97 -7.22 -6.13 -3.72
C ILE A 97 -6.44 -7.43 -3.99
N SER A 98 -6.14 -7.70 -5.26
CA SER A 98 -5.40 -8.90 -5.67
C SER A 98 -3.95 -8.61 -6.03
N LEU A 99 -3.61 -7.35 -6.36
CA LEU A 99 -2.25 -6.94 -6.68
C LEU A 99 -2.07 -5.49 -6.24
N TRP A 100 -0.90 -5.18 -5.70
CA TRP A 100 -0.51 -3.82 -5.34
C TRP A 100 0.92 -3.58 -5.81
N LYS A 101 1.07 -2.70 -6.79
CA LYS A 101 2.39 -2.36 -7.34
C LYS A 101 2.73 -0.94 -6.97
N ILE A 102 3.97 -0.72 -6.54
CA ILE A 102 4.44 0.61 -6.20
C ILE A 102 5.69 0.99 -6.97
N GLN A 103 5.86 2.30 -7.11
CA GLN A 103 7.08 2.92 -7.57
C GLN A 103 7.34 4.12 -6.67
N ARG A 104 8.48 4.14 -6.00
CA ARG A 104 8.82 5.21 -5.06
C ARG A 104 9.80 6.18 -5.71
N THR A 105 9.49 7.47 -5.56
CA THR A 105 10.40 8.56 -5.94
C THR A 105 11.00 9.13 -4.65
N PRO A 106 12.34 9.07 -4.49
CA PRO A 106 12.98 9.61 -3.27
C PRO A 106 12.71 11.09 -3.10
N PRO A 107 12.82 11.61 -1.85
CA PRO A 107 12.69 13.04 -1.61
C PRO A 107 13.75 13.81 -2.40
N SER A 108 13.39 15.04 -2.78
CA SER A 108 14.31 15.93 -3.45
C SER A 108 15.48 16.32 -2.53
N GLU A 109 16.69 16.21 -3.04
CA GLU A 109 17.87 16.72 -2.34
C GLU A 109 18.14 18.17 -2.78
N GLU A 110 18.22 19.05 -1.80
CA GLU A 110 18.57 20.46 -2.04
C GLU A 110 19.75 20.89 -1.20
#